data_80391166c1df0ee415111d6fe47e2f34
#
_entry.id   80391166c1df0ee415111d6fe47e2f34
#
_cell.length_a   1.000
_cell.length_b   1.000
_cell.length_c   1.000
_cell.angle_alpha   90.00
_cell.angle_beta   90.00
_cell.angle_gamma   90.00
#
_symmetry.space_group_name_H-M   'P 1'
#
loop_
_entity.id
_entity.type
_entity.pdbx_description
1 polymer ?
#
loop_
_entity_poly.entity_id
_entity_poly.type
_entity_poly.pdbx_seq_one_letter_code
_entity_poly.pdbx_strand_id
1 'polypeptide(L)'
;KLFVPTGIETIFAEFKNSGLKCGFFVNKNLTHQQECNLLANSKMTLNIHDAYQRVLGLDTNERTFKSLGLNGLMVSDTVGQLNELFPELKTSLDPKEIVEITKEILALPEDDREELRANNKKVILDNHCYTNRIQEMLKV
;
A
#
# COMPACT_ATOMS: atom_id res chain seq x y z
N LYS A 1 -29.42 -1.87 -15.38
CA LYS A 1 -28.21 -1.16 -14.89
C LYS A 1 -27.07 -2.16 -14.96
N LEU A 2 -26.15 -1.96 -15.87
CA LEU A 2 -24.89 -2.71 -15.85
C LEU A 2 -24.17 -2.37 -14.53
N PHE A 3 -23.99 -3.38 -13.68
CA PHE A 3 -23.12 -3.29 -12.51
C PHE A 3 -21.68 -3.25 -13.04
N VAL A 4 -21.04 -2.12 -12.95
CA VAL A 4 -19.59 -2.02 -13.19
C VAL A 4 -18.95 -2.39 -11.86
N PRO A 5 -18.17 -3.49 -11.78
CA PRO A 5 -17.48 -3.85 -10.55
C PRO A 5 -16.65 -2.67 -10.06
N THR A 6 -16.73 -2.36 -8.78
CA THR A 6 -15.83 -1.38 -8.18
C THR A 6 -14.41 -1.90 -8.35
N GLY A 7 -13.45 -1.02 -8.65
CA GLY A 7 -12.07 -1.43 -8.95
C GLY A 7 -11.43 -2.38 -7.92
N ILE A 8 -11.86 -2.32 -6.66
CA ILE A 8 -11.46 -3.22 -5.55
C ILE A 8 -11.80 -4.69 -5.83
N GLU A 9 -13.01 -4.99 -6.30
CA GLU A 9 -13.45 -6.36 -6.55
C GLU A 9 -12.65 -7.01 -7.67
N THR A 10 -12.34 -6.23 -8.71
CA THR A 10 -11.53 -6.68 -9.84
C THR A 10 -10.09 -6.96 -9.40
N ILE A 11 -9.48 -6.08 -8.60
CA ILE A 11 -8.14 -6.27 -8.06
C ILE A 11 -8.10 -7.55 -7.19
N PHE A 12 -9.07 -7.76 -6.30
CA PHE A 12 -9.11 -8.97 -5.47
C PHE A 12 -9.29 -10.23 -6.30
N ALA A 13 -10.08 -10.19 -7.37
CA ALA A 13 -10.24 -11.33 -8.28
C ALA A 13 -8.91 -11.69 -8.97
N GLU A 14 -8.18 -10.71 -9.48
CA GLU A 14 -6.86 -10.93 -10.09
C GLU A 14 -5.86 -11.53 -9.09
N PHE A 15 -5.81 -11.02 -7.85
CA PHE A 15 -4.95 -11.61 -6.82
C PHE A 15 -5.33 -13.04 -6.46
N LYS A 16 -6.63 -13.36 -6.34
CA LYS A 16 -7.09 -14.74 -6.10
C LYS A 16 -6.69 -15.71 -7.20
N ASN A 17 -6.66 -15.22 -8.44
CA ASN A 17 -6.32 -16.02 -9.62
C ASN A 17 -4.82 -16.02 -9.94
N SER A 18 -4.02 -15.22 -9.24
CA SER A 18 -2.60 -15.01 -9.52
C SER A 18 -1.67 -16.17 -9.18
N GLY A 19 -2.13 -17.12 -8.35
CA GLY A 19 -1.29 -18.16 -7.74
C GLY A 19 -0.51 -17.70 -6.50
N LEU A 20 -0.58 -16.42 -6.13
CA LEU A 20 0.03 -15.90 -4.91
C LEU A 20 -0.79 -16.32 -3.67
N LYS A 21 -0.11 -16.60 -2.55
CA LYS A 21 -0.77 -16.83 -1.27
C LYS A 21 -1.21 -15.50 -0.67
N CYS A 22 -2.50 -15.18 -0.79
CA CYS A 22 -3.09 -13.93 -0.35
C CYS A 22 -4.01 -14.11 0.86
N GLY A 23 -3.97 -13.16 1.80
CA GLY A 23 -4.91 -13.03 2.91
C GLY A 23 -5.78 -11.78 2.73
N PHE A 24 -7.10 -11.94 2.77
CA PHE A 24 -8.06 -10.85 2.68
C PHE A 24 -8.86 -10.75 3.98
N PHE A 25 -8.68 -9.66 4.70
CA PHE A 25 -9.27 -9.43 6.03
C PHE A 25 -10.31 -8.30 5.98
N VAL A 26 -11.32 -8.46 5.13
CA VAL A 26 -12.39 -7.47 4.94
C VAL A 26 -13.42 -7.60 6.06
N ASN A 27 -13.71 -6.49 6.76
CA ASN A 27 -14.72 -6.41 7.82
C ASN A 27 -14.58 -7.48 8.93
N LYS A 28 -13.34 -7.83 9.29
CA LYS A 28 -13.04 -8.84 10.32
C LYS A 28 -12.92 -8.27 11.73
N ASN A 29 -13.20 -6.98 11.92
CA ASN A 29 -13.10 -6.30 13.22
C ASN A 29 -11.77 -6.58 13.93
N LEU A 30 -10.67 -6.50 13.18
CA LEU A 30 -9.34 -6.67 13.73
C LEU A 30 -9.05 -5.58 14.75
N THR A 31 -8.45 -5.93 15.87
CA THR A 31 -7.87 -4.95 16.77
C THR A 31 -6.68 -4.27 16.11
N HIS A 32 -6.31 -3.07 16.56
CA HIS A 32 -5.13 -2.37 16.07
C HIS A 32 -3.87 -3.24 16.11
N GLN A 33 -3.66 -3.97 17.20
CA GLN A 33 -2.51 -4.88 17.36
C GLN A 33 -2.53 -6.02 16.33
N GLN A 34 -3.70 -6.59 16.05
CA GLN A 34 -3.85 -7.64 15.05
C GLN A 34 -3.55 -7.12 13.64
N GLU A 35 -4.05 -5.93 13.29
CA GLU A 35 -3.75 -5.27 12.02
C GLU A 35 -2.25 -5.02 11.87
N CYS A 36 -1.61 -4.42 12.87
CA CYS A 36 -0.16 -4.16 12.86
C CYS A 36 0.64 -5.47 12.69
N ASN A 37 0.27 -6.53 13.39
CA ASN A 37 0.94 -7.82 13.28
C ASN A 37 0.78 -8.43 11.89
N LEU A 38 -0.40 -8.35 11.28
CA LEU A 38 -0.64 -8.83 9.92
C LEU A 38 0.20 -8.05 8.90
N LEU A 39 0.21 -6.73 8.99
CA LEU A 39 1.02 -5.88 8.09
C LEU A 39 2.51 -6.17 8.24
N ALA A 40 3.03 -6.20 9.48
CA ALA A 40 4.44 -6.39 9.75
C ALA A 40 4.98 -7.77 9.32
N ASN A 41 4.14 -8.82 9.44
CA ASN A 41 4.55 -10.21 9.16
C ASN A 41 4.17 -10.70 7.75
N SER A 42 3.51 -9.89 6.94
CA SER A 42 3.27 -10.23 5.55
C SER A 42 4.52 -10.02 4.70
N LYS A 43 4.67 -10.80 3.61
CA LYS A 43 5.77 -10.59 2.67
C LYS A 43 5.67 -9.24 1.96
N MET A 44 4.45 -8.81 1.69
CA MET A 44 4.11 -7.55 1.03
C MET A 44 2.67 -7.19 1.36
N THR A 45 2.35 -5.91 1.35
CA THR A 45 1.00 -5.41 1.59
C THR A 45 0.37 -4.87 0.32
N LEU A 46 -0.95 -5.02 0.20
CA LEU A 46 -1.75 -4.41 -0.86
C LEU A 46 -2.54 -3.25 -0.27
N ASN A 47 -2.38 -2.07 -0.85
CA ASN A 47 -3.17 -0.89 -0.52
C ASN A 47 -4.07 -0.53 -1.70
N ILE A 48 -5.33 -0.26 -1.44
CA ILE A 48 -6.30 0.18 -2.44
C ILE A 48 -7.05 1.37 -1.88
N HIS A 49 -7.14 2.43 -2.68
CA HIS A 49 -7.84 3.65 -2.33
C HIS A 49 -9.33 3.58 -2.70
N ASP A 50 -10.12 4.38 -2.04
CA ASP A 50 -11.51 4.57 -2.42
C ASP A 50 -11.63 5.28 -3.79
N ALA A 51 -12.75 5.06 -4.46
CA ALA A 51 -12.97 5.60 -5.81
C ALA A 51 -12.80 7.12 -5.86
N TYR A 52 -13.27 7.85 -4.84
CA TYR A 52 -13.15 9.30 -4.79
C TYR A 52 -11.69 9.77 -4.67
N GLN A 53 -10.84 9.05 -3.94
CA GLN A 53 -9.42 9.37 -3.81
C GLN A 53 -8.68 9.22 -5.14
N ARG A 54 -9.01 8.18 -5.90
CA ARG A 54 -8.47 7.97 -7.26
C ARG A 54 -8.90 9.09 -8.23
N VAL A 55 -10.16 9.49 -8.17
CA VAL A 55 -10.70 10.53 -9.07
C VAL A 55 -10.14 11.92 -8.76
N LEU A 56 -10.05 12.25 -7.48
CA LEU A 56 -9.52 13.56 -7.05
C LEU A 56 -8.00 13.63 -7.10
N GLY A 57 -7.30 12.50 -7.06
CA GLY A 57 -5.84 12.44 -7.05
C GLY A 57 -5.19 12.94 -5.75
N LEU A 58 -6.01 13.31 -4.77
CA LEU A 58 -5.61 13.84 -3.48
C LEU A 58 -5.85 12.79 -2.39
N ASP A 59 -5.17 12.97 -1.26
CA ASP A 59 -5.49 12.30 -0.02
C ASP A 59 -5.26 10.78 -0.06
N THR A 60 -3.99 10.38 -0.13
CA THR A 60 -3.65 8.97 0.09
C THR A 60 -4.08 8.53 1.49
N ASN A 61 -4.57 7.29 1.62
CA ASN A 61 -5.15 6.80 2.87
C ASN A 61 -4.08 6.50 3.95
N GLU A 62 -4.53 6.43 5.20
CA GLU A 62 -3.69 6.11 6.37
C GLU A 62 -2.95 4.77 6.22
N ARG A 63 -3.56 3.80 5.55
CA ARG A 63 -2.97 2.47 5.32
C ARG A 63 -1.67 2.53 4.54
N THR A 64 -1.47 3.54 3.67
CA THR A 64 -0.21 3.80 2.99
C THR A 64 0.94 3.93 4.00
N PHE A 65 0.77 4.80 4.97
CA PHE A 65 1.80 5.07 5.99
C PHE A 65 2.01 3.89 6.94
N LYS A 66 0.93 3.23 7.35
CA LYS A 66 1.01 2.01 8.16
C LYS A 66 1.74 0.89 7.42
N SER A 67 1.38 0.64 6.18
CA SER A 67 1.97 -0.44 5.37
C SER A 67 3.46 -0.21 5.14
N LEU A 68 3.85 0.99 4.73
CA LEU A 68 5.25 1.33 4.50
C LEU A 68 6.05 1.40 5.80
N GLY A 69 5.46 1.91 6.88
CA GLY A 69 6.13 2.01 8.18
C GLY A 69 6.33 0.66 8.88
N LEU A 70 5.36 -0.24 8.80
CA LEU A 70 5.41 -1.55 9.46
C LEU A 70 6.07 -2.63 8.60
N ASN A 71 5.72 -2.70 7.33
CA ASN A 71 6.22 -3.71 6.40
C ASN A 71 7.38 -3.21 5.54
N GLY A 72 7.24 -2.02 4.96
CA GLY A 72 8.18 -1.44 4.01
C GLY A 72 7.96 -1.86 2.55
N LEU A 73 7.28 -2.98 2.27
CA LEU A 73 6.91 -3.39 0.92
C LEU A 73 5.40 -3.29 0.73
N MET A 74 5.00 -2.48 -0.25
CA MET A 74 3.61 -2.26 -0.57
C MET A 74 3.44 -2.13 -2.08
N VAL A 75 2.36 -2.69 -2.61
CA VAL A 75 1.83 -2.38 -3.94
C VAL A 75 0.51 -1.65 -3.77
N SER A 76 0.21 -0.73 -4.66
CA SER A 76 -0.99 0.10 -4.57
C SER A 76 -1.58 0.40 -5.94
N ASP A 77 -2.85 0.74 -5.97
CA ASP A 77 -3.44 1.48 -7.06
C ASP A 77 -2.88 2.91 -7.10
N THR A 78 -3.04 3.58 -8.24
CA THR A 78 -2.47 4.91 -8.48
C THR A 78 -3.35 6.01 -7.91
N VAL A 79 -2.77 6.87 -7.06
CA VAL A 79 -3.33 8.14 -6.60
C VAL A 79 -2.25 9.21 -6.73
N GLY A 80 -2.59 10.39 -7.24
CA GLY A 80 -1.61 11.46 -7.51
C GLY A 80 -0.74 11.80 -6.31
N GLN A 81 -1.34 12.06 -5.16
CA GLN A 81 -0.60 12.38 -3.93
C GLN A 81 0.32 11.24 -3.47
N LEU A 82 -0.09 9.97 -3.67
CA LEU A 82 0.76 8.83 -3.35
C LEU A 82 2.06 8.86 -4.17
N ASN A 83 1.95 9.14 -5.46
CA ASN A 83 3.11 9.19 -6.35
C ASN A 83 4.00 10.42 -6.08
N GLU A 84 3.43 11.52 -5.61
CA GLU A 84 4.20 12.70 -5.19
C GLU A 84 5.02 12.43 -3.91
N LEU A 85 4.40 11.76 -2.93
CA LEU A 85 5.05 11.46 -1.65
C LEU A 85 6.06 10.30 -1.75
N PHE A 86 5.81 9.34 -2.64
CA PHE A 86 6.60 8.11 -2.79
C PHE A 86 6.85 7.83 -4.28
N PRO A 87 7.68 8.64 -4.97
CA PRO A 87 7.89 8.52 -6.42
C PRO A 87 8.52 7.19 -6.84
N GLU A 88 9.23 6.51 -5.94
CA GLU A 88 9.83 5.20 -6.21
C GLU A 88 8.85 4.03 -6.07
N LEU A 89 7.64 4.30 -5.54
CA LEU A 89 6.64 3.26 -5.35
C LEU A 89 5.97 2.93 -6.69
N LYS A 90 6.04 1.68 -7.09
CA LYS A 90 5.33 1.21 -8.29
C LYS A 90 3.83 1.10 -8.01
N THR A 91 3.04 1.78 -8.81
CA THR A 91 1.56 1.79 -8.72
C THR A 91 0.94 1.57 -10.10
N SER A 92 -0.28 1.08 -10.16
CA SER A 92 -1.05 0.97 -11.41
C SER A 92 -2.55 1.06 -11.15
N LEU A 93 -3.31 1.46 -12.18
CA LEU A 93 -4.77 1.36 -12.19
C LEU A 93 -5.26 0.05 -12.83
N ASP A 94 -4.37 -0.69 -13.50
CA ASP A 94 -4.68 -2.00 -14.08
C ASP A 94 -4.49 -3.11 -13.04
N PRO A 95 -5.55 -3.85 -12.67
CA PRO A 95 -5.46 -4.94 -11.71
C PRO A 95 -4.44 -6.02 -12.07
N LYS A 96 -4.25 -6.32 -13.33
CA LYS A 96 -3.27 -7.31 -13.79
C LYS A 96 -1.84 -6.80 -13.60
N GLU A 97 -1.61 -5.53 -13.92
CA GLU A 97 -0.31 -4.89 -13.74
C GLU A 97 0.06 -4.83 -12.26
N ILE A 98 -0.90 -4.54 -11.36
CA ILE A 98 -0.66 -4.58 -9.90
C ILE A 98 -0.17 -5.97 -9.46
N VAL A 99 -0.76 -7.04 -9.98
CA VAL A 99 -0.33 -8.40 -9.68
C VAL A 99 1.08 -8.68 -10.22
N GLU A 100 1.39 -8.24 -11.45
CA GLU A 100 2.73 -8.44 -12.02
C GLU A 100 3.81 -7.64 -11.25
N ILE A 101 3.55 -6.39 -10.90
CA ILE A 101 4.43 -5.60 -10.01
C ILE A 101 4.68 -6.36 -8.69
N THR A 102 3.63 -6.95 -8.11
CA THR A 102 3.76 -7.74 -6.88
C THR A 102 4.68 -8.94 -7.07
N LYS A 103 4.52 -9.69 -8.17
CA LYS A 103 5.38 -10.83 -8.50
C LYS A 103 6.82 -10.43 -8.74
N GLU A 104 7.04 -9.33 -9.48
CA GLU A 104 8.38 -8.79 -9.73
C GLU A 104 9.11 -8.48 -8.42
N ILE A 105 8.46 -7.74 -7.50
CA ILE A 105 9.06 -7.38 -6.22
C ILE A 105 9.34 -8.63 -5.37
N LEU A 106 8.40 -9.59 -5.32
CA LEU A 106 8.57 -10.82 -4.55
C LEU A 106 9.64 -11.75 -5.15
N ALA A 107 9.95 -11.62 -6.45
CA ALA A 107 11.00 -12.37 -7.14
C ALA A 107 12.41 -11.78 -6.97
N LEU A 108 12.53 -10.56 -6.46
CA LEU A 108 13.84 -9.97 -6.16
C LEU A 108 14.63 -10.82 -5.16
N PRO A 109 15.97 -10.80 -5.21
CA PRO A 109 16.80 -11.36 -4.15
C PRO A 109 16.40 -10.84 -2.77
N GLU A 110 16.60 -11.64 -1.73
CA GLU A 110 16.19 -11.27 -0.36
C GLU A 110 16.86 -9.98 0.09
N ASP A 111 18.17 -9.82 -0.17
CA ASP A 111 18.92 -8.63 0.22
C ASP A 111 18.35 -7.36 -0.44
N ASP A 112 17.99 -7.42 -1.71
CA ASP A 112 17.39 -6.31 -2.44
C ASP A 112 16.02 -5.94 -1.86
N ARG A 113 15.22 -6.94 -1.48
CA ARG A 113 13.92 -6.71 -0.82
C ARG A 113 14.08 -6.07 0.55
N GLU A 114 15.05 -6.53 1.35
CA GLU A 114 15.31 -5.96 2.67
C GLU A 114 15.86 -4.53 2.58
N GLU A 115 16.68 -4.23 1.59
CA GLU A 115 17.11 -2.85 1.31
C GLU A 115 15.90 -1.97 0.96
N LEU A 116 15.02 -2.44 0.09
CA LEU A 116 13.80 -1.73 -0.29
C LEU A 116 12.88 -1.49 0.92
N ARG A 117 12.72 -2.50 1.79
CA ARG A 117 11.98 -2.37 3.06
C ARG A 117 12.57 -1.29 3.95
N ALA A 118 13.88 -1.35 4.17
CA ALA A 118 14.58 -0.42 5.04
C ALA A 118 14.46 1.01 4.54
N ASN A 119 14.63 1.23 3.24
CA ASN A 119 14.51 2.54 2.62
C ASN A 119 13.11 3.13 2.76
N ASN A 120 12.06 2.35 2.48
CA ASN A 120 10.67 2.80 2.61
C ASN A 120 10.29 3.09 4.07
N LYS A 121 10.69 2.24 5.01
CA LYS A 121 10.48 2.49 6.45
C LYS A 121 11.16 3.77 6.91
N LYS A 122 12.39 4.00 6.44
CA LYS A 122 13.15 5.21 6.77
C LYS A 122 12.44 6.47 6.28
N VAL A 123 11.91 6.48 5.07
CA VAL A 123 11.13 7.61 4.53
C VAL A 123 9.94 7.94 5.44
N ILE A 124 9.22 6.93 5.92
CA ILE A 124 8.09 7.13 6.84
C ILE A 124 8.56 7.72 8.17
N LEU A 125 9.59 7.15 8.77
CA LEU A 125 10.10 7.59 10.08
C LEU A 125 10.67 9.01 10.03
N ASP A 126 11.35 9.36 8.96
CA ASP A 126 12.00 10.67 8.83
C ASP A 126 11.01 11.79 8.48
N ASN A 127 9.91 11.49 7.74
CA ASN A 127 9.10 12.56 7.13
C ASN A 127 7.59 12.46 7.41
N HIS A 128 7.06 11.31 7.83
CA HIS A 128 5.62 11.07 7.84
C HIS A 128 5.04 10.60 9.18
N CYS A 129 5.79 10.71 10.26
CA CYS A 129 5.28 10.45 11.61
C CYS A 129 4.46 11.64 12.12
N TYR A 130 3.58 11.41 13.09
CA TYR A 130 2.82 12.49 13.74
C TYR A 130 3.72 13.58 14.33
N THR A 131 4.88 13.22 14.83
CA THR A 131 5.88 14.20 15.33
C THR A 131 6.30 15.20 14.24
N ASN A 132 6.53 14.72 13.02
CA ASN A 132 6.85 15.58 11.89
C ASN A 132 5.70 16.56 11.58
N ARG A 133 4.45 16.05 11.57
CA ARG A 133 3.25 16.87 11.33
C ARG A 133 3.06 17.94 12.38
N ILE A 134 3.23 17.59 13.65
CA ILE A 134 3.15 18.54 14.77
C ILE A 134 4.23 19.62 14.63
N GLN A 135 5.47 19.25 14.27
CA GLN A 135 6.55 20.20 14.06
C GLN A 135 6.26 21.16 12.90
N GLU A 136 5.68 20.68 11.80
CA GLU A 136 5.24 21.52 10.69
C GLU A 136 4.15 22.50 11.14
N MET A 137 3.15 22.06 11.88
CA MET A 137 2.07 22.90 12.39
C MET A 137 2.58 23.99 13.33
N LEU A 138 3.61 23.73 14.13
CA LEU A 138 4.18 24.68 15.08
C LEU A 138 5.10 25.72 14.42
N LYS A 139 5.47 25.54 13.15
CA LYS A 139 6.27 26.52 12.39
C LYS A 139 5.45 27.67 11.79
N VAL A 140 4.16 27.58 11.87
CA VAL A 140 3.22 28.56 11.27
C VAL A 140 2.99 29.74 12.22
#